data_812f579817a0f2f86ba3af81a336255b
#
_entry.id   812f579817a0f2f86ba3af81a336255b
#
_cell.length_a   1.000
_cell.length_b   1.000
_cell.length_c   1.000
_cell.angle_alpha   90.00
_cell.angle_beta   90.00
_cell.angle_gamma   90.00
#
_symmetry.space_group_name_H-M   'P 1'
#
loop_
_entity.id
_entity.type
_entity.pdbx_description
1 polymer ?
#
loop_
_entity_poly.entity_id
_entity_poly.type
_entity_poly.pdbx_seq_one_letter_code
_entity_poly.pdbx_strand_id
1 'polypeptide(L)'
;MESKEPSPNLEIRPVRPSDRAAIWAIFESVIRAGDTYALPRDMGEAPAMAYWLKSGHEVHVAETQGRVVGTYILRENPAGGGADIANCGYMTAQGSEGRGVGRAMCMHSMERARARGFRAMQYNFVASTNDRAVRLWQQ
;
A
#
# COMPACT_ATOMS: atom_id res chain seq x y z
N MET A 1 23.63 12.19 -9.92
CA MET A 1 23.40 11.85 -8.87
C MET A 1 22.08 11.48 -8.61
N GLU A 2 21.85 10.61 -7.92
CA GLU A 2 20.68 10.20 -7.78
C GLU A 2 20.08 10.65 -6.64
N SER A 3 19.07 11.10 -6.66
CA SER A 3 18.36 11.57 -5.57
C SER A 3 17.61 10.48 -4.95
N LYS A 4 17.54 10.46 -3.65
CA LYS A 4 16.69 9.55 -2.97
C LYS A 4 15.32 10.07 -2.78
N GLU A 5 15.02 11.24 -3.30
CA GLU A 5 13.70 11.79 -3.16
C GLU A 5 12.75 11.16 -4.14
N PRO A 6 11.47 11.17 -3.87
CA PRO A 6 10.49 10.66 -4.81
C PRO A 6 10.59 11.39 -6.13
N SER A 7 10.18 10.73 -7.18
CA SER A 7 10.13 11.35 -8.48
C SER A 7 9.31 12.62 -8.40
N PRO A 8 9.72 13.69 -9.02
CA PRO A 8 8.94 14.93 -8.99
C PRO A 8 7.56 14.77 -9.62
N ASN A 9 7.36 13.71 -10.40
CA ASN A 9 6.05 13.49 -11.02
C ASN A 9 5.24 12.45 -10.28
N LEU A 10 5.69 12.00 -9.12
CA LEU A 10 4.98 10.99 -8.40
C LEU A 10 3.72 11.57 -7.78
N GLU A 11 2.60 10.96 -8.07
CA GLU A 11 1.32 11.39 -7.55
C GLU A 11 0.64 10.21 -6.89
N ILE A 12 0.08 10.40 -5.72
CA ILE A 12 -0.70 9.37 -5.05
C ILE A 12 -2.15 9.81 -5.09
N ARG A 13 -2.99 8.96 -5.63
CA ARG A 13 -4.39 9.29 -5.84
C ARG A 13 -5.28 8.10 -5.55
N PRO A 14 -6.58 8.31 -5.38
CA PRO A 14 -7.50 7.19 -5.18
C PRO A 14 -7.52 6.27 -6.39
N VAL A 15 -7.78 5.00 -6.14
CA VAL A 15 -7.82 4.00 -7.18
C VAL A 15 -8.99 4.27 -8.14
N ARG A 16 -8.82 3.91 -9.39
CA ARG A 16 -9.87 3.98 -10.41
C ARG A 16 -10.08 2.58 -10.96
N PRO A 17 -11.24 2.30 -11.54
CA PRO A 17 -11.45 0.97 -12.13
C PRO A 17 -10.41 0.61 -13.18
N SER A 18 -9.90 1.60 -13.90
CA SER A 18 -8.89 1.35 -14.93
C SER A 18 -7.55 0.95 -14.36
N ASP A 19 -7.35 1.03 -13.05
CA ASP A 19 -6.07 0.69 -12.43
C ASP A 19 -5.94 -0.81 -12.16
N ARG A 20 -7.00 -1.58 -12.35
CA ARG A 20 -7.02 -2.98 -11.94
C ARG A 20 -5.88 -3.78 -12.55
N ALA A 21 -5.64 -3.62 -13.83
CA ALA A 21 -4.58 -4.40 -14.48
C ALA A 21 -3.20 -4.07 -13.92
N ALA A 22 -2.96 -2.79 -13.65
CA ALA A 22 -1.66 -2.38 -13.12
C ALA A 22 -1.48 -2.89 -11.70
N ILE A 23 -2.55 -2.85 -10.89
CA ILE A 23 -2.49 -3.34 -9.53
C ILE A 23 -2.23 -4.85 -9.55
N TRP A 24 -2.91 -5.57 -10.45
CA TRP A 24 -2.70 -7.01 -10.52
C TRP A 24 -1.26 -7.32 -10.93
N ALA A 25 -0.69 -6.57 -11.84
CA ALA A 25 0.69 -6.82 -12.25
C ALA A 25 1.65 -6.66 -11.06
N ILE A 26 1.42 -5.68 -10.21
CA ILE A 26 2.25 -5.48 -9.04
C ILE A 26 2.03 -6.61 -8.05
N PHE A 27 0.76 -6.94 -7.79
CA PHE A 27 0.40 -7.95 -6.83
C PHE A 27 0.97 -9.30 -7.27
N GLU A 28 0.85 -9.60 -8.55
CA GLU A 28 1.35 -10.86 -9.08
C GLU A 28 2.84 -10.99 -8.88
N SER A 29 3.60 -9.95 -9.15
CA SER A 29 5.04 -10.03 -8.99
C SER A 29 5.43 -10.27 -7.54
N VAL A 30 4.67 -9.69 -6.61
CA VAL A 30 4.95 -9.86 -5.19
C VAL A 30 4.65 -11.29 -4.75
N ILE A 31 3.51 -11.85 -5.12
CA ILE A 31 3.18 -13.18 -4.65
C ILE A 31 3.99 -14.26 -5.36
N ARG A 32 4.32 -14.06 -6.64
CA ARG A 32 5.12 -15.06 -7.35
C ARG A 32 6.55 -15.10 -6.81
N ALA A 33 7.03 -14.00 -6.27
CA ALA A 33 8.35 -13.97 -5.66
C ALA A 33 8.39 -14.72 -4.34
N GLY A 34 7.21 -15.00 -3.76
CA GLY A 34 7.16 -15.71 -2.50
C GLY A 34 7.54 -14.86 -1.31
N ASP A 35 7.48 -13.55 -1.47
CA ASP A 35 7.88 -12.62 -0.41
C ASP A 35 6.77 -12.36 0.59
N THR A 36 5.56 -12.82 0.31
CA THR A 36 4.48 -12.67 1.26
C THR A 36 4.10 -14.04 1.78
N TYR A 37 4.10 -14.19 3.07
CA TYR A 37 3.75 -15.46 3.66
C TYR A 37 2.27 -15.58 3.94
N ALA A 38 1.52 -14.54 3.72
CA ALA A 38 0.10 -14.53 4.02
C ALA A 38 -0.76 -15.01 2.85
N LEU A 39 -0.19 -15.11 1.67
CA LEU A 39 -0.98 -15.41 0.47
C LEU A 39 -0.31 -16.51 -0.33
N PRO A 40 -1.10 -17.39 -0.95
CA PRO A 40 -0.52 -18.45 -1.76
C PRO A 40 0.22 -17.90 -2.96
N ARG A 41 1.32 -18.53 -3.30
CA ARG A 41 2.12 -18.05 -4.44
C ARG A 41 1.41 -18.24 -5.77
N ASP A 42 0.43 -19.12 -5.83
CA ASP A 42 -0.30 -19.36 -7.07
C ASP A 42 -1.65 -18.66 -7.10
N MET A 43 -1.86 -17.69 -6.22
CA MET A 43 -3.12 -16.97 -6.21
C MET A 43 -3.37 -16.29 -7.54
N GLY A 44 -4.57 -16.41 -8.06
CA GLY A 44 -4.92 -15.82 -9.34
C GLY A 44 -5.43 -14.40 -9.20
N GLU A 45 -5.72 -13.81 -10.35
CA GLU A 45 -6.13 -12.40 -10.37
C GLU A 45 -7.43 -12.15 -9.62
N ALA A 46 -8.44 -12.99 -9.84
CA ALA A 46 -9.76 -12.72 -9.25
C ALA A 46 -9.72 -12.71 -7.72
N PRO A 47 -9.18 -13.72 -7.06
CA PRO A 47 -9.13 -13.66 -5.60
C PRO A 47 -8.18 -12.58 -5.09
N ALA A 48 -7.10 -12.30 -5.80
CA ALA A 48 -6.17 -11.27 -5.36
C ALA A 48 -6.83 -9.90 -5.42
N MET A 49 -7.53 -9.62 -6.48
CA MET A 49 -8.18 -8.32 -6.62
C MET A 49 -9.39 -8.21 -5.70
N ALA A 50 -10.07 -9.33 -5.44
CA ALA A 50 -11.17 -9.32 -4.49
C ALA A 50 -10.66 -8.95 -3.09
N TYR A 51 -9.45 -9.38 -2.74
CA TYR A 51 -8.88 -9.03 -1.47
C TYR A 51 -8.44 -7.57 -1.44
N TRP A 52 -7.65 -7.15 -2.44
CA TRP A 52 -7.06 -5.81 -2.41
C TRP A 52 -8.11 -4.72 -2.54
N LEU A 53 -9.09 -4.94 -3.40
CA LEU A 53 -10.11 -3.93 -3.68
C LEU A 53 -11.39 -4.15 -2.90
N LYS A 54 -11.32 -4.94 -1.83
CA LYS A 54 -12.48 -5.29 -1.09
C LYS A 54 -13.12 -4.08 -0.42
N SER A 55 -14.42 -4.15 -0.24
CA SER A 55 -15.18 -3.12 0.45
C SER A 55 -14.60 -2.91 1.84
N GLY A 56 -14.49 -1.71 2.27
CA GLY A 56 -13.86 -1.40 3.54
C GLY A 56 -12.41 -1.03 3.42
N HIS A 57 -11.79 -1.30 2.27
CA HIS A 57 -10.43 -0.85 2.02
C HIS A 57 -10.47 0.50 1.32
N GLU A 58 -9.72 1.46 1.82
CA GLU A 58 -9.48 2.68 1.08
C GLU A 58 -8.19 2.42 0.29
N VAL A 59 -8.28 2.45 -1.02
CA VAL A 59 -7.19 2.03 -1.88
C VAL A 59 -6.67 3.22 -2.67
N HIS A 60 -5.35 3.37 -2.67
CA HIS A 60 -4.69 4.42 -3.43
C HIS A 60 -3.63 3.80 -4.32
N VAL A 61 -3.27 4.50 -5.37
CA VAL A 61 -2.17 4.11 -6.24
C VAL A 61 -1.17 5.24 -6.33
N ALA A 62 0.07 4.87 -6.53
CA ALA A 62 1.15 5.83 -6.78
C ALA A 62 1.48 5.76 -8.26
N GLU A 63 1.40 6.89 -8.93
CA GLU A 63 1.57 6.96 -10.37
C GLU A 63 2.67 7.94 -10.70
N THR A 64 3.51 7.58 -11.66
CA THR A 64 4.51 8.50 -12.17
C THR A 64 4.62 8.28 -13.67
N GLN A 65 4.59 9.37 -14.41
CA GLN A 65 4.72 9.36 -15.86
C GLN A 65 3.71 8.41 -16.51
N GLY A 66 2.49 8.41 -16.01
CA GLY A 66 1.42 7.61 -16.57
C GLY A 66 1.46 6.15 -16.18
N ARG A 67 2.35 5.74 -15.28
CA ARG A 67 2.46 4.36 -14.87
C ARG A 67 2.19 4.22 -13.38
N VAL A 68 1.42 3.22 -13.02
CA VAL A 68 1.17 2.91 -11.61
C VAL A 68 2.37 2.11 -11.10
N VAL A 69 3.06 2.64 -10.12
CA VAL A 69 4.28 2.02 -9.58
C VAL A 69 4.12 1.56 -8.14
N GLY A 70 2.97 1.80 -7.54
CA GLY A 70 2.71 1.32 -6.19
C GLY A 70 1.24 1.41 -5.86
N THR A 71 0.85 0.75 -4.80
CA THR A 71 -0.52 0.81 -4.32
C THR A 71 -0.53 0.53 -2.82
N TYR A 72 -1.51 1.09 -2.13
CA TYR A 72 -1.66 0.78 -0.71
C TYR A 72 -3.13 0.70 -0.36
N ILE A 73 -3.43 -0.02 0.71
CA ILE A 73 -4.76 -0.07 1.29
C ILE A 73 -4.71 0.46 2.72
N LEU A 74 -5.80 1.05 3.14
CA LEU A 74 -5.95 1.52 4.52
C LEU A 74 -7.31 1.06 5.00
N ARG A 75 -7.36 0.46 6.17
CA ARG A 75 -8.61 -0.01 6.74
C ARG A 75 -8.54 0.03 8.25
N GLU A 76 -9.70 -0.07 8.86
CA GLU A 76 -9.81 -0.16 10.28
C GLU A 76 -9.24 -1.49 10.74
N ASN A 77 -8.52 -1.50 11.83
CA ASN A 77 -7.95 -2.74 12.34
C ASN A 77 -8.98 -3.43 13.22
N PRO A 78 -9.63 -4.49 12.74
CA PRO A 78 -10.70 -5.09 13.51
C PRO A 78 -10.23 -5.83 14.75
N ALA A 79 -8.96 -6.23 14.77
CA ALA A 79 -8.45 -6.97 15.92
C ALA A 79 -7.77 -6.08 16.91
N GLY A 80 -7.68 -4.81 16.66
CA GLY A 80 -6.86 -3.93 17.45
C GLY A 80 -7.54 -3.22 18.57
N GLY A 81 -8.70 -3.64 18.95
CA GLY A 81 -9.35 -3.00 20.07
C GLY A 81 -10.09 -1.76 19.74
N GLY A 82 -10.54 -1.62 18.52
CA GLY A 82 -11.42 -0.55 18.22
C GLY A 82 -11.08 0.20 16.96
N ALA A 83 -11.87 1.21 16.70
CA ALA A 83 -11.80 1.98 15.49
C ALA A 83 -10.68 3.00 15.50
N ASP A 84 -9.89 3.04 16.57
CA ASP A 84 -8.81 4.02 16.66
C ASP A 84 -7.58 3.65 15.89
N ILE A 85 -7.46 2.43 15.45
CA ILE A 85 -6.24 1.92 14.86
C ILE A 85 -6.49 1.52 13.42
N ALA A 86 -5.65 2.01 12.54
CA ALA A 86 -5.73 1.67 11.13
C ALA A 86 -4.67 0.63 10.77
N ASN A 87 -4.98 -0.19 9.78
CA ASN A 87 -4.00 -1.07 9.19
C ASN A 87 -3.74 -0.61 7.77
N CYS A 88 -2.48 -0.62 7.37
CA CYS A 88 -2.11 -0.28 6.01
C CYS A 88 -1.19 -1.34 5.43
N GLY A 89 -1.39 -1.64 4.18
CA GLY A 89 -0.50 -2.54 3.45
C GLY A 89 -0.04 -1.88 2.18
N TYR A 90 1.21 -2.12 1.78
CA TYR A 90 1.83 -1.42 0.66
C TYR A 90 2.51 -2.41 -0.26
N MET A 91 2.42 -2.15 -1.57
CA MET A 91 3.17 -2.90 -2.56
C MET A 91 3.78 -1.93 -3.57
N THR A 92 4.97 -2.20 -4.03
CA THR A 92 5.60 -1.41 -5.09
C THR A 92 5.91 -2.28 -6.28
N ALA A 93 5.91 -1.68 -7.45
CA ALA A 93 6.22 -2.39 -8.68
C ALA A 93 7.68 -2.80 -8.68
N GLN A 94 7.96 -3.96 -9.29
CA GLN A 94 9.28 -4.42 -9.44
C GLN A 94 10.10 -3.38 -10.20
N GLY A 95 11.27 -3.08 -9.75
CA GLY A 95 12.11 -2.05 -10.37
C GLY A 95 11.87 -0.65 -9.83
N SER A 96 10.91 -0.49 -8.95
CA SER A 96 10.64 0.83 -8.36
C SER A 96 11.23 0.98 -6.97
N GLU A 97 11.87 -0.06 -6.47
CA GLU A 97 12.45 0.00 -5.15
C GLU A 97 13.56 1.04 -5.12
N GLY A 98 13.67 1.71 -4.02
CA GLY A 98 14.71 2.71 -3.87
C GLY A 98 14.40 4.05 -4.50
N ARG A 99 13.22 4.20 -5.06
CA ARG A 99 12.83 5.46 -5.67
C ARG A 99 11.92 6.29 -4.81
N GLY A 100 11.75 5.92 -3.57
CA GLY A 100 10.94 6.68 -2.64
C GLY A 100 9.45 6.42 -2.74
N VAL A 101 9.03 5.45 -3.55
CA VAL A 101 7.59 5.20 -3.74
C VAL A 101 6.98 4.71 -2.44
N GLY A 102 7.62 3.75 -1.77
CA GLY A 102 7.10 3.21 -0.52
C GLY A 102 7.03 4.27 0.56
N ARG A 103 8.05 5.10 0.64
CA ARG A 103 8.07 6.17 1.64
C ARG A 103 6.97 7.17 1.37
N ALA A 104 6.77 7.54 0.11
CA ALA A 104 5.73 8.50 -0.23
C ALA A 104 4.36 7.95 0.08
N MET A 105 4.13 6.67 -0.19
CA MET A 105 2.85 6.05 0.13
C MET A 105 2.65 5.97 1.63
N CYS A 106 3.70 5.67 2.37
CA CYS A 106 3.61 5.60 3.83
C CYS A 106 3.20 6.95 4.39
N MET A 107 3.83 8.03 3.94
CA MET A 107 3.51 9.36 4.43
C MET A 107 2.10 9.76 4.03
N HIS A 108 1.69 9.42 2.82
CA HIS A 108 0.34 9.75 2.36
C HIS A 108 -0.69 9.00 3.21
N SER A 109 -0.44 7.72 3.50
CA SER A 109 -1.37 6.93 4.29
C SER A 109 -1.48 7.45 5.72
N MET A 110 -0.40 7.98 6.28
CA MET A 110 -0.45 8.54 7.62
C MET A 110 -1.33 9.78 7.64
N GLU A 111 -1.23 10.61 6.61
CA GLU A 111 -2.10 11.77 6.51
C GLU A 111 -3.56 11.36 6.35
N ARG A 112 -3.82 10.34 5.53
CA ARG A 112 -5.19 9.86 5.36
C ARG A 112 -5.74 9.27 6.66
N ALA A 113 -4.92 8.50 7.36
CA ALA A 113 -5.36 7.90 8.61
C ALA A 113 -5.67 8.99 9.64
N ARG A 114 -4.81 10.00 9.71
CA ARG A 114 -5.03 11.09 10.63
C ARG A 114 -6.32 11.84 10.28
N ALA A 115 -6.54 12.08 8.99
CA ALA A 115 -7.74 12.80 8.55
C ALA A 115 -9.00 12.03 8.87
N ARG A 116 -8.92 10.71 8.94
CA ARG A 116 -10.08 9.87 9.27
C ARG A 116 -10.24 9.66 10.77
N GLY A 117 -9.37 10.25 11.57
CA GLY A 117 -9.52 10.20 13.03
C GLY A 117 -8.83 9.04 13.71
N PHE A 118 -8.02 8.27 12.98
CA PHE A 118 -7.28 7.20 13.63
C PHE A 118 -6.17 7.79 14.48
N ARG A 119 -5.89 7.16 15.61
CA ARG A 119 -4.88 7.64 16.55
C ARG A 119 -3.58 6.88 16.41
N ALA A 120 -3.61 5.73 15.79
CA ALA A 120 -2.42 4.93 15.56
C ALA A 120 -2.58 4.18 14.26
N MET A 121 -1.49 3.74 13.68
CA MET A 121 -1.51 3.02 12.43
C MET A 121 -0.49 1.91 12.49
N GLN A 122 -0.91 0.70 12.12
CA GLN A 122 -0.01 -0.41 11.98
C GLN A 122 0.18 -0.63 10.48
N TYR A 123 1.40 -0.72 10.03
CA TYR A 123 1.65 -0.85 8.60
C TYR A 123 2.67 -1.93 8.33
N ASN A 124 2.56 -2.53 7.16
CA ASN A 124 3.56 -3.47 6.70
C ASN A 124 3.68 -3.38 5.19
N PHE A 125 4.82 -3.77 4.69
CA PHE A 125 4.98 -3.93 3.27
C PHE A 125 4.69 -5.39 2.98
N VAL A 126 3.80 -5.66 2.03
CA VAL A 126 3.35 -7.00 1.77
C VAL A 126 4.52 -7.92 1.47
N ALA A 127 5.55 -7.39 0.87
CA ALA A 127 6.76 -8.14 0.54
C ALA A 127 7.77 -8.20 1.68
N SER A 128 7.36 -7.82 2.88
CA SER A 128 8.27 -7.78 4.02
C SER A 128 7.63 -8.47 5.19
N THR A 129 8.43 -9.05 6.05
CA THR A 129 7.92 -9.66 7.26
C THR A 129 7.94 -8.69 8.44
N ASN A 130 8.38 -7.48 8.23
CA ASN A 130 8.45 -6.49 9.30
C ASN A 130 7.18 -5.70 9.40
N ASP A 131 6.49 -5.82 10.51
CA ASP A 131 5.32 -5.03 10.78
C ASP A 131 5.70 -3.90 11.68
N ARG A 132 5.17 -2.73 11.41
CA ARG A 132 5.47 -1.56 12.19
C ARG A 132 4.22 -0.86 12.62
N ALA A 133 4.32 -0.18 13.74
CA ALA A 133 3.22 0.63 14.25
C ALA A 133 3.73 2.03 14.55
N VAL A 134 2.88 3.01 14.34
CA VAL A 134 3.26 4.38 14.58
C VAL A 134 2.08 5.12 15.16
N ARG A 135 2.35 6.02 16.08
CA ARG A 135 1.33 6.87 16.63
C ARG A 135 1.21 8.12 15.80
N LEU A 136 0.00 8.38 15.34
CA LEU A 136 -0.20 9.47 14.39
C LEU A 136 -0.13 10.85 15.03
N TRP A 137 -0.38 10.92 16.33
CA TRP A 137 -0.37 12.20 17.01
C TRP A 137 0.88 12.46 17.81
N GLN A 138 1.88 11.62 17.64
CA GLN A 138 3.09 11.78 18.35
C GLN A 138 3.81 12.95 17.75
N GLN A 139 4.44 13.75 18.55
CA GLN A 139 5.03 14.84 18.03
C GLN A 139 6.30 14.71 17.74
#